data_59fd35f9441cc8d91993865ca42fc849
#
_entry.id   59fd35f9441cc8d91993865ca42fc849
#
_cell.length_a   1.000
_cell.length_b   1.000
_cell.length_c   1.000
_cell.angle_alpha   90.00
_cell.angle_beta   90.00
_cell.angle_gamma   90.00
#
_symmetry.space_group_name_H-M   'P 1'
#
loop_
_entity.id
_entity.type
_entity.pdbx_description
1 polymer ?
#
loop_
_entity_poly.entity_id
_entity_poly.type
_entity_poly.pdbx_seq_one_letter_code
_entity_poly.pdbx_strand_id
1 'polypeptide(L)'
;MPYNLPATRLLMNRLRQVMAEEGETRSRLDKVVRLIASTMVADVCSIYLRLQDGGLLLIATEGLKADAVAATRLTANEGLVGLVARRAEPMAIQDAPRHPSFSYRPETGEDPFHAFLGVPILRGGRVIGVLTVQNRTERAYDDEEVDNLQTIAMVLAEIVDRINPDALNNGGTDEKRERNTASLEGRVFCEGLGYGRAVLHDPVVPAAKFFAADQVTESHRLSEGMAELKASIDRMLSLDGAALGEDPRDVMETYRLLAHDPSWAEKLQEGVKSGLSA
;
A
#
# COMPACT_ATOMS: atom_id res chain seq x y z
N MET A 1 -3.02 -2.96 -32.68
CA MET A 1 -3.29 -3.98 -31.65
C MET A 1 -4.22 -3.34 -30.63
N PRO A 2 -5.43 -3.85 -30.37
CA PRO A 2 -6.31 -3.26 -29.38
C PRO A 2 -5.73 -3.52 -27.99
N TYR A 3 -5.45 -2.46 -27.25
CA TYR A 3 -5.02 -2.47 -25.86
C TYR A 3 -6.00 -3.28 -25.02
N ASN A 4 -5.49 -4.27 -24.30
CA ASN A 4 -6.28 -5.13 -23.42
C ASN A 4 -6.63 -4.39 -22.11
N LEU A 5 -7.10 -3.16 -22.26
CA LEU A 5 -7.57 -2.29 -21.18
C LEU A 5 -8.62 -2.93 -20.23
N PRO A 6 -9.48 -3.89 -20.66
CA PRO A 6 -10.50 -4.42 -19.76
C PRO A 6 -9.94 -5.32 -18.65
N ALA A 7 -8.89 -6.11 -18.91
CA ALA A 7 -8.37 -7.08 -17.92
C ALA A 7 -7.64 -6.38 -16.76
N THR A 8 -6.74 -5.46 -17.06
CA THR A 8 -6.01 -4.67 -16.04
C THR A 8 -6.97 -3.81 -15.21
N ARG A 9 -7.96 -3.20 -15.84
CA ARG A 9 -8.98 -2.40 -15.14
C ARG A 9 -9.85 -3.26 -14.22
N LEU A 10 -10.22 -4.45 -14.66
CA LEU A 10 -10.99 -5.40 -13.84
C LEU A 10 -10.17 -5.87 -12.64
N LEU A 11 -8.89 -6.19 -12.84
CA LEU A 11 -7.95 -6.55 -11.77
C LEU A 11 -7.82 -5.44 -10.74
N MET A 12 -7.61 -4.20 -11.18
CA MET A 12 -7.50 -3.05 -10.27
C MET A 12 -8.79 -2.82 -9.46
N ASN A 13 -9.95 -2.99 -10.07
CA ASN A 13 -11.22 -2.88 -9.35
C ASN A 13 -11.38 -3.99 -8.29
N ARG A 14 -11.02 -5.23 -8.62
CA ARG A 14 -11.05 -6.36 -7.68
C ARG A 14 -10.04 -6.19 -6.55
N LEU A 15 -8.82 -5.73 -6.86
CA LEU A 15 -7.82 -5.41 -5.83
C LEU A 15 -8.36 -4.37 -4.85
N ARG A 16 -8.96 -3.28 -5.34
CA ARG A 16 -9.57 -2.26 -4.49
C ARG A 16 -10.69 -2.82 -3.62
N GLN A 17 -11.52 -3.69 -4.18
CA GLN A 17 -12.60 -4.33 -3.42
C GLN A 17 -12.05 -5.18 -2.27
N VAL A 18 -11.02 -6.02 -2.53
CA VAL A 18 -10.34 -6.81 -1.50
C VAL A 18 -9.67 -5.91 -0.46
N MET A 19 -9.10 -4.77 -0.91
CA MET A 19 -8.46 -3.79 -0.03
C MET A 19 -9.46 -3.08 0.90
N ALA A 20 -10.69 -2.86 0.44
CA ALA A 20 -11.76 -2.20 1.18
C ALA A 20 -12.52 -3.15 2.12
N GLU A 21 -12.31 -4.48 2.02
CA GLU A 21 -12.93 -5.44 2.93
C GLU A 21 -12.40 -5.28 4.36
N GLU A 22 -13.32 -5.27 5.33
CA GLU A 22 -12.97 -5.38 6.74
C GLU A 22 -12.50 -6.81 7.04
N GLY A 23 -11.38 -6.96 7.75
CA GLY A 23 -10.84 -8.27 8.10
C GLY A 23 -9.35 -8.23 8.40
N GLU A 24 -8.83 -9.40 8.80
CA GLU A 24 -7.41 -9.57 9.10
C GLU A 24 -6.54 -9.28 7.86
N THR A 25 -5.44 -8.58 8.09
CA THR A 25 -4.46 -8.25 7.03
C THR A 25 -3.97 -9.49 6.30
N ARG A 26 -3.77 -10.60 7.00
CA ARG A 26 -3.34 -11.88 6.42
C ARG A 26 -4.36 -12.41 5.42
N SER A 27 -5.65 -12.47 5.79
CA SER A 27 -6.72 -12.93 4.90
C SER A 27 -6.83 -12.08 3.63
N ARG A 28 -6.62 -10.76 3.75
CA ARG A 28 -6.60 -9.85 2.59
C ARG A 28 -5.41 -10.12 1.67
N LEU A 29 -4.22 -10.32 2.24
CA LEU A 29 -3.02 -10.65 1.45
C LEU A 29 -3.17 -11.98 0.70
N ASP A 30 -3.75 -13.01 1.34
CA ASP A 30 -4.02 -14.30 0.71
C ASP A 30 -4.99 -14.18 -0.48
N LYS A 31 -6.03 -13.34 -0.36
CA LYS A 31 -6.95 -13.03 -1.47
C LYS A 31 -6.23 -12.31 -2.60
N VAL A 32 -5.35 -11.39 -2.26
CA VAL A 32 -4.58 -10.60 -3.22
C VAL A 32 -3.62 -11.48 -4.02
N VAL A 33 -2.82 -12.34 -3.38
CA VAL A 33 -1.90 -13.22 -4.11
C VAL A 33 -2.64 -14.20 -5.04
N ARG A 34 -3.80 -14.74 -4.62
CA ARG A 34 -4.65 -15.57 -5.48
C ARG A 34 -5.18 -14.81 -6.69
N LEU A 35 -5.63 -13.58 -6.48
CA LEU A 35 -6.13 -12.74 -7.55
C LEU A 35 -5.04 -12.42 -8.57
N ILE A 36 -3.84 -12.10 -8.10
CA ILE A 36 -2.68 -11.82 -8.96
C ILE A 36 -2.28 -13.08 -9.72
N ALA A 37 -2.10 -14.22 -9.02
CA ALA A 37 -1.73 -15.49 -9.64
C ALA A 37 -2.71 -15.88 -10.75
N SER A 38 -4.01 -15.78 -10.48
CA SER A 38 -5.04 -16.11 -11.48
C SER A 38 -5.03 -15.16 -12.68
N THR A 39 -4.77 -13.88 -12.49
CA THR A 39 -4.77 -12.88 -13.57
C THR A 39 -3.52 -12.94 -14.41
N MET A 40 -2.37 -13.18 -13.80
CA MET A 40 -1.07 -13.32 -14.47
C MET A 40 -0.84 -14.72 -15.03
N VAL A 41 -1.80 -15.64 -14.84
CA VAL A 41 -1.69 -17.06 -15.22
C VAL A 41 -0.38 -17.64 -14.68
N ALA A 42 -0.11 -17.37 -13.40
CA ALA A 42 1.09 -17.81 -12.72
C ALA A 42 0.80 -18.99 -11.78
N ASP A 43 1.73 -19.94 -11.70
CA ASP A 43 1.66 -21.07 -10.78
C ASP A 43 1.91 -20.65 -9.34
N VAL A 44 2.73 -19.60 -9.15
CA VAL A 44 3.06 -19.02 -7.85
C VAL A 44 2.96 -17.52 -7.91
N CYS A 45 2.40 -16.93 -6.85
CA CYS A 45 2.51 -15.50 -6.55
C CYS A 45 2.91 -15.34 -5.08
N SER A 46 3.92 -14.53 -4.80
CA SER A 46 4.43 -14.35 -3.44
C SER A 46 4.73 -12.87 -3.14
N ILE A 47 4.46 -12.48 -1.89
CA ILE A 47 4.79 -11.15 -1.37
C ILE A 47 5.82 -11.32 -0.25
N TYR A 48 6.93 -10.61 -0.39
CA TYR A 48 7.99 -10.52 0.61
C TYR A 48 8.03 -9.12 1.21
N LEU A 49 8.08 -9.05 2.54
CA LEU A 49 8.26 -7.80 3.29
C LEU A 49 9.73 -7.59 3.61
N ARG A 50 10.24 -6.39 3.39
CA ARG A 50 11.61 -6.04 3.79
C ARG A 50 11.68 -5.74 5.28
N LEU A 51 12.58 -6.41 5.98
CA LEU A 51 12.83 -6.24 7.40
C LEU A 51 13.82 -5.11 7.65
N GLN A 52 13.91 -4.65 8.92
CA GLN A 52 14.83 -3.58 9.31
C GLN A 52 16.32 -3.94 9.12
N ASP A 53 16.68 -5.21 9.24
CA ASP A 53 18.02 -5.71 8.98
C ASP A 53 18.34 -5.91 7.49
N GLY A 54 17.39 -5.55 6.61
CA GLY A 54 17.50 -5.68 5.17
C GLY A 54 17.10 -7.05 4.61
N GLY A 55 16.80 -8.04 5.47
CA GLY A 55 16.25 -9.33 5.07
C GLY A 55 14.84 -9.21 4.48
N LEU A 56 14.35 -10.30 3.90
CA LEU A 56 13.03 -10.39 3.28
C LEU A 56 12.25 -11.53 3.91
N LEU A 57 11.05 -11.26 4.40
CA LEU A 57 10.15 -12.23 5.01
C LEU A 57 8.98 -12.53 4.08
N LEU A 58 8.71 -13.80 3.79
CA LEU A 58 7.53 -14.22 3.04
C LEU A 58 6.28 -13.99 3.88
N ILE A 59 5.40 -13.08 3.45
CA ILE A 59 4.19 -12.71 4.20
C ILE A 59 2.89 -13.25 3.60
N ALA A 60 2.88 -13.55 2.30
CA ALA A 60 1.76 -14.19 1.62
C ALA A 60 2.24 -14.93 0.39
N THR A 61 1.58 -16.04 0.08
CA THR A 61 1.87 -16.81 -1.12
C THR A 61 0.63 -17.57 -1.63
N GLU A 62 0.55 -17.72 -2.93
CA GLU A 62 -0.28 -18.70 -3.61
C GLU A 62 0.66 -19.63 -4.39
N GLY A 63 0.44 -20.94 -4.31
CA GLY A 63 1.21 -21.95 -5.02
C GLY A 63 2.43 -22.51 -4.29
N LEU A 64 2.93 -21.86 -3.21
CA LEU A 64 3.92 -22.45 -2.28
C LEU A 64 3.23 -23.09 -1.07
N LYS A 65 4.00 -23.81 -0.25
CA LYS A 65 3.48 -24.36 1.01
C LYS A 65 3.02 -23.24 1.95
N ALA A 66 1.83 -23.38 2.51
CA ALA A 66 1.28 -22.41 3.46
C ALA A 66 2.16 -22.23 4.71
N ASP A 67 2.85 -23.27 5.15
CA ASP A 67 3.74 -23.24 6.30
C ASP A 67 5.03 -22.43 6.03
N ALA A 68 5.33 -22.12 4.76
CA ALA A 68 6.44 -21.26 4.40
C ALA A 68 6.19 -19.78 4.75
N VAL A 69 4.91 -19.38 4.86
CA VAL A 69 4.51 -18.01 5.22
C VAL A 69 4.95 -17.72 6.66
N ALA A 70 5.61 -16.58 6.87
CA ALA A 70 6.24 -16.14 8.11
C ALA A 70 7.44 -17.01 8.59
N ALA A 71 7.66 -18.19 7.99
CA ALA A 71 8.81 -19.07 8.30
C ALA A 71 9.97 -18.82 7.34
N THR A 72 9.71 -18.50 6.08
CA THR A 72 10.76 -18.27 5.08
C THR A 72 11.31 -16.87 5.16
N ARG A 73 12.57 -16.79 5.53
CA ARG A 73 13.33 -15.55 5.58
C ARG A 73 14.55 -15.65 4.65
N LEU A 74 14.68 -14.67 3.78
CA LEU A 74 15.81 -14.53 2.87
C LEU A 74 16.74 -13.45 3.41
N THR A 75 18.03 -13.62 3.23
CA THR A 75 18.99 -12.55 3.48
C THR A 75 18.90 -11.47 2.38
N ALA A 76 19.39 -10.26 2.65
CA ALA A 76 19.31 -9.13 1.73
C ALA A 76 19.88 -9.39 0.32
N ASN A 77 20.79 -10.38 0.21
CA ASN A 77 21.50 -10.69 -1.04
C ASN A 77 21.13 -12.06 -1.61
N GLU A 78 20.13 -12.72 -1.06
CA GLU A 78 19.84 -14.11 -1.36
C GLU A 78 18.81 -14.26 -2.46
N GLY A 79 19.17 -15.04 -3.46
CA GLY A 79 18.28 -15.43 -4.54
C GLY A 79 17.87 -14.27 -5.46
N LEU A 80 16.92 -14.57 -6.34
CA LEU A 80 16.38 -13.59 -7.29
C LEU A 80 15.56 -12.50 -6.58
N VAL A 81 14.85 -12.87 -5.51
CA VAL A 81 14.04 -11.92 -4.71
C VAL A 81 14.94 -10.87 -4.05
N GLY A 82 16.06 -11.29 -3.43
CA GLY A 82 17.04 -10.37 -2.87
C GLY A 82 17.68 -9.48 -3.93
N LEU A 83 17.89 -10.00 -5.14
CA LEU A 83 18.44 -9.24 -6.25
C LEU A 83 17.47 -8.13 -6.71
N VAL A 84 16.17 -8.42 -6.81
CA VAL A 84 15.12 -7.42 -7.11
C VAL A 84 15.07 -6.34 -6.03
N ALA A 85 15.10 -6.74 -4.75
CA ALA A 85 15.08 -5.80 -3.64
C ALA A 85 16.29 -4.85 -3.65
N ARG A 86 17.47 -5.36 -4.01
CA ARG A 86 18.72 -4.58 -4.05
C ARG A 86 18.78 -3.63 -5.24
N ARG A 87 18.35 -4.08 -6.42
CA ARG A 87 18.36 -3.25 -7.63
C ARG A 87 17.26 -2.21 -7.64
N ALA A 88 16.18 -2.45 -6.90
CA ALA A 88 14.95 -1.67 -6.92
C ALA A 88 14.35 -1.54 -8.35
N GLU A 89 14.56 -2.56 -9.18
CA GLU A 89 14.13 -2.63 -10.58
C GLU A 89 13.39 -3.95 -10.83
N PRO A 90 12.44 -3.99 -11.77
CA PRO A 90 11.81 -5.23 -12.22
C PRO A 90 12.84 -6.20 -12.79
N MET A 91 12.57 -7.48 -12.64
CA MET A 91 13.40 -8.54 -13.20
C MET A 91 12.53 -9.64 -13.77
N ALA A 92 12.59 -9.83 -15.07
CA ALA A 92 11.95 -10.92 -15.80
C ALA A 92 13.02 -11.93 -16.26
N ILE A 93 12.85 -13.21 -15.91
CA ILE A 93 13.79 -14.29 -16.23
C ILE A 93 12.99 -15.47 -16.78
N GLN A 94 13.34 -15.93 -17.97
CA GLN A 94 12.67 -17.02 -18.65
C GLN A 94 13.05 -18.40 -18.05
N ASP A 95 14.31 -18.56 -17.63
CA ASP A 95 14.84 -19.79 -17.03
C ASP A 95 15.65 -19.45 -15.76
N ALA A 96 14.92 -19.35 -14.65
CA ALA A 96 15.48 -18.97 -13.36
C ALA A 96 16.59 -19.90 -12.85
N PRO A 97 16.51 -21.23 -12.98
CA PRO A 97 17.56 -22.15 -12.55
C PRO A 97 18.93 -21.89 -13.18
N ARG A 98 18.96 -21.31 -14.40
CA ARG A 98 20.24 -20.95 -15.05
C ARG A 98 20.81 -19.62 -14.61
N HIS A 99 20.06 -18.84 -13.84
CA HIS A 99 20.55 -17.53 -13.39
C HIS A 99 21.57 -17.68 -12.26
N PRO A 100 22.74 -16.98 -12.29
CA PRO A 100 23.79 -17.13 -11.28
C PRO A 100 23.35 -16.83 -9.84
N SER A 101 22.34 -15.99 -9.67
CA SER A 101 21.78 -15.64 -8.36
C SER A 101 20.58 -16.51 -7.98
N PHE A 102 20.29 -17.57 -8.71
CA PHE A 102 19.22 -18.49 -8.32
C PHE A 102 19.61 -19.24 -7.04
N SER A 103 18.68 -19.32 -6.09
CA SER A 103 18.85 -20.07 -4.83
C SER A 103 17.62 -20.94 -4.62
N TYR A 104 17.82 -22.23 -4.68
CA TYR A 104 16.75 -23.22 -4.48
C TYR A 104 16.43 -23.39 -2.98
N ARG A 105 15.14 -23.36 -2.66
CA ARG A 105 14.61 -23.47 -1.29
C ARG A 105 13.62 -24.61 -1.16
N PRO A 106 14.07 -25.83 -0.85
CA PRO A 106 13.19 -27.00 -0.76
C PRO A 106 12.13 -26.89 0.33
N GLU A 107 12.37 -26.07 1.38
CA GLU A 107 11.43 -25.83 2.46
C GLU A 107 10.16 -25.09 2.02
N THR A 108 10.23 -24.28 0.96
CA THR A 108 9.06 -23.59 0.40
C THR A 108 8.19 -24.52 -0.43
N GLY A 109 8.67 -25.71 -0.76
CA GLY A 109 8.04 -26.66 -1.66
C GLY A 109 8.13 -26.24 -3.12
N GLU A 110 9.10 -25.39 -3.42
CA GLU A 110 9.42 -25.06 -4.80
C GLU A 110 9.89 -26.33 -5.53
N ASP A 111 9.10 -26.79 -6.51
CA ASP A 111 9.67 -27.43 -7.67
C ASP A 111 10.46 -26.36 -8.43
N PRO A 112 11.50 -26.71 -9.20
CA PRO A 112 12.25 -25.71 -9.94
C PRO A 112 11.31 -24.95 -10.90
N PHE A 113 10.83 -23.78 -10.46
CA PHE A 113 10.09 -22.87 -11.33
C PHE A 113 11.08 -22.27 -12.32
N HIS A 114 10.73 -22.32 -13.60
CA HIS A 114 11.60 -21.81 -14.66
C HIS A 114 11.41 -20.32 -14.88
N ALA A 115 10.17 -19.88 -15.11
CA ALA A 115 9.93 -18.46 -15.33
C ALA A 115 9.76 -17.70 -14.01
N PHE A 116 10.43 -16.56 -13.90
CA PHE A 116 10.39 -15.66 -12.75
C PHE A 116 10.17 -14.23 -13.21
N LEU A 117 9.20 -13.55 -12.62
CA LEU A 117 9.05 -12.11 -12.70
C LEU A 117 8.94 -11.57 -11.27
N GLY A 118 9.86 -10.68 -10.93
CA GLY A 118 9.87 -9.99 -9.63
C GLY A 118 9.88 -8.48 -9.82
N VAL A 119 9.07 -7.78 -9.03
CA VAL A 119 9.01 -6.32 -9.01
C VAL A 119 9.17 -5.79 -7.59
N PRO A 120 9.89 -4.67 -7.38
CA PRO A 120 10.01 -4.07 -6.07
C PRO A 120 8.70 -3.38 -5.66
N ILE A 121 8.32 -3.51 -4.40
CA ILE A 121 7.28 -2.72 -3.77
C ILE A 121 7.94 -1.48 -3.19
N LEU A 122 7.63 -0.32 -3.76
CA LEU A 122 8.31 0.94 -3.46
C LEU A 122 7.41 1.89 -2.66
N ARG A 123 7.95 2.55 -1.64
CA ARG A 123 7.31 3.65 -0.94
C ARG A 123 8.33 4.75 -0.62
N GLY A 124 8.04 5.97 -1.04
CA GLY A 124 8.95 7.10 -0.81
C GLY A 124 10.38 6.87 -1.35
N GLY A 125 10.53 6.18 -2.47
CA GLY A 125 11.81 5.84 -3.08
C GLY A 125 12.58 4.69 -2.39
N ARG A 126 11.96 4.02 -1.40
CA ARG A 126 12.58 2.88 -0.69
C ARG A 126 11.85 1.59 -1.03
N VAL A 127 12.61 0.51 -1.15
CA VAL A 127 12.05 -0.83 -1.29
C VAL A 127 11.56 -1.30 0.08
N ILE A 128 10.25 -1.50 0.21
CA ILE A 128 9.60 -2.02 1.42
C ILE A 128 9.22 -3.49 1.28
N GLY A 129 9.31 -4.05 0.08
CA GLY A 129 9.02 -5.44 -0.19
C GLY A 129 9.30 -5.82 -1.64
N VAL A 130 8.97 -7.05 -1.98
CA VAL A 130 9.06 -7.59 -3.36
C VAL A 130 7.80 -8.41 -3.64
N LEU A 131 7.22 -8.20 -4.81
CA LEU A 131 6.15 -9.01 -5.37
C LEU A 131 6.73 -9.89 -6.47
N THR A 132 6.45 -11.19 -6.43
CA THR A 132 6.94 -12.13 -7.45
C THR A 132 5.81 -12.98 -8.01
N VAL A 133 5.94 -13.34 -9.28
CA VAL A 133 5.18 -14.41 -9.92
C VAL A 133 6.13 -15.39 -10.59
N GLN A 134 5.77 -16.68 -10.58
CA GLN A 134 6.61 -17.75 -11.12
C GLN A 134 5.75 -18.76 -11.88
N ASN A 135 6.33 -19.36 -12.93
CA ASN A 135 5.71 -20.46 -13.65
C ASN A 135 6.66 -21.67 -13.72
N ARG A 136 6.08 -22.86 -13.70
CA ARG A 136 6.83 -24.13 -13.81
C ARG A 136 7.42 -24.32 -15.20
N THR A 137 6.78 -23.77 -16.21
CA THR A 137 7.26 -23.79 -17.58
C THR A 137 8.09 -22.57 -17.89
N GLU A 138 9.09 -22.74 -18.75
CA GLU A 138 9.83 -21.61 -19.33
C GLU A 138 8.85 -20.71 -20.10
N ARG A 139 8.86 -19.42 -19.79
CA ARG A 139 8.14 -18.38 -20.55
C ARG A 139 8.85 -17.04 -20.41
N ALA A 140 8.76 -16.23 -21.44
CA ALA A 140 9.14 -14.83 -21.36
C ALA A 140 7.92 -14.01 -20.93
N TYR A 141 8.09 -13.18 -19.92
CA TYR A 141 7.10 -12.16 -19.59
C TYR A 141 7.31 -10.96 -20.53
N ASP A 142 6.24 -10.46 -21.10
CA ASP A 142 6.28 -9.27 -21.93
C ASP A 142 6.27 -7.96 -21.13
N ASP A 143 6.51 -6.84 -21.79
CA ASP A 143 6.58 -5.53 -21.14
C ASP A 143 5.23 -5.15 -20.49
N GLU A 144 4.09 -5.56 -21.09
CA GLU A 144 2.77 -5.31 -20.52
C GLU A 144 2.55 -6.08 -19.21
N GLU A 145 3.00 -7.32 -19.13
CA GLU A 145 2.94 -8.13 -17.90
C GLU A 145 3.82 -7.54 -16.80
N VAL A 146 5.01 -7.04 -17.16
CA VAL A 146 5.92 -6.35 -16.22
C VAL A 146 5.26 -5.09 -15.69
N ASP A 147 4.73 -4.23 -16.55
CA ASP A 147 4.08 -2.97 -16.18
C ASP A 147 2.82 -3.21 -15.33
N ASN A 148 2.05 -4.23 -15.65
CA ASN A 148 0.89 -4.64 -14.87
C ASN A 148 1.30 -5.05 -13.45
N LEU A 149 2.33 -5.88 -13.31
CA LEU A 149 2.80 -6.32 -11.99
C LEU A 149 3.39 -5.17 -11.18
N GLN A 150 4.11 -4.23 -11.82
CA GLN A 150 4.60 -3.01 -11.17
C GLN A 150 3.44 -2.14 -10.67
N THR A 151 2.40 -1.97 -11.47
CA THR A 151 1.21 -1.20 -11.07
C THR A 151 0.53 -1.83 -9.85
N ILE A 152 0.44 -3.16 -9.82
CA ILE A 152 -0.07 -3.90 -8.66
C ILE A 152 0.82 -3.65 -7.43
N ALA A 153 2.15 -3.72 -7.60
CA ALA A 153 3.10 -3.49 -6.51
C ALA A 153 2.99 -2.08 -5.91
N MET A 154 2.70 -1.06 -6.73
CA MET A 154 2.42 0.30 -6.24
C MET A 154 1.18 0.35 -5.36
N VAL A 155 0.10 -0.35 -5.73
CA VAL A 155 -1.12 -0.42 -4.91
C VAL A 155 -0.86 -1.20 -3.62
N LEU A 156 -0.09 -2.29 -3.69
CA LEU A 156 0.26 -3.10 -2.52
C LEU A 156 1.14 -2.36 -1.50
N ALA A 157 1.88 -1.34 -1.92
CA ALA A 157 2.74 -0.56 -1.03
C ALA A 157 1.97 0.01 0.17
N GLU A 158 0.71 0.41 -0.02
CA GLU A 158 -0.16 0.92 1.06
C GLU A 158 -0.47 -0.13 2.15
N ILE A 159 -0.61 -1.41 1.76
CA ILE A 159 -0.85 -2.48 2.73
C ILE A 159 0.46 -2.88 3.39
N VAL A 160 1.48 -3.14 2.57
CA VAL A 160 2.76 -3.69 3.02
C VAL A 160 3.45 -2.77 4.02
N ASP A 161 3.36 -1.45 3.82
CA ASP A 161 3.94 -0.45 4.72
C ASP A 161 3.33 -0.48 6.14
N ARG A 162 2.08 -0.89 6.27
CA ARG A 162 1.38 -0.98 7.56
C ARG A 162 1.58 -2.29 8.30
N ILE A 163 2.26 -3.25 7.69
CA ILE A 163 2.49 -4.57 8.28
C ILE A 163 3.64 -4.48 9.27
N ASN A 164 3.35 -4.85 10.51
CA ASN A 164 4.41 -5.08 11.51
C ASN A 164 4.90 -6.52 11.38
N PRO A 165 6.19 -6.74 11.00
CA PRO A 165 6.74 -8.08 10.85
C PRO A 165 6.70 -8.90 12.15
N ASP A 166 6.82 -8.24 13.31
CA ASP A 166 6.81 -8.91 14.62
C ASP A 166 5.43 -9.49 14.96
N ALA A 167 4.35 -8.88 14.43
CA ALA A 167 3.00 -9.38 14.60
C ALA A 167 2.72 -10.65 13.77
N LEU A 168 3.46 -10.87 12.68
CA LEU A 168 3.32 -12.04 11.81
C LEU A 168 4.00 -13.28 12.38
N ASN A 169 5.10 -13.11 13.14
CA ASN A 169 5.85 -14.22 13.75
C ASN A 169 5.14 -14.82 14.96
N ASN A 170 4.27 -14.07 15.59
CA ASN A 170 3.63 -14.48 16.84
C ASN A 170 2.26 -15.08 16.60
N GLY A 171 2.00 -15.95 15.66
CA GLY A 171 0.80 -16.81 15.47
C GLY A 171 -0.44 -16.52 16.33
N GLY A 172 -0.64 -15.29 16.74
CA GLY A 172 -1.57 -14.86 17.77
C GLY A 172 -2.55 -13.83 17.27
N THR A 173 -3.79 -14.19 17.38
CA THR A 173 -4.97 -13.32 17.41
C THR A 173 -4.65 -11.94 17.97
N ASP A 174 -5.24 -10.90 17.36
CA ASP A 174 -5.20 -9.48 17.73
C ASP A 174 -5.55 -9.18 19.23
N GLU A 175 -5.79 -10.19 20.04
CA GLU A 175 -6.21 -10.09 21.45
C GLU A 175 -5.08 -9.91 22.47
N LYS A 176 -3.81 -10.01 22.08
CA LYS A 176 -2.67 -9.72 22.97
C LYS A 176 -1.86 -8.51 22.58
N ARG A 177 -2.51 -7.36 22.39
CA ARG A 177 -1.89 -6.06 22.67
C ARG A 177 -1.79 -5.86 24.18
N GLU A 178 -1.12 -6.77 24.87
CA GLU A 178 -0.70 -6.52 26.24
C GLU A 178 0.45 -5.52 26.25
N ARG A 179 0.09 -4.28 26.64
CA ARG A 179 0.87 -3.34 27.48
C ARG A 179 2.39 -3.44 27.37
N ASN A 180 2.95 -3.24 26.21
CA ASN A 180 4.28 -2.67 26.16
C ASN A 180 4.12 -1.19 26.53
N THR A 181 4.57 -0.83 27.70
CA THR A 181 4.80 0.55 28.09
C THR A 181 5.92 1.10 27.21
N ALA A 182 5.58 1.48 25.97
CA ALA A 182 6.51 2.16 25.09
C ALA A 182 6.71 3.57 25.62
N SER A 183 7.91 3.87 26.05
CA SER A 183 8.34 5.24 26.32
C SER A 183 8.74 5.86 25.00
N LEU A 184 8.06 6.92 24.61
CA LEU A 184 8.41 7.71 23.42
C LEU A 184 9.09 8.99 23.90
N GLU A 185 10.31 9.23 23.45
CA GLU A 185 10.96 10.51 23.62
C GLU A 185 10.42 11.50 22.60
N GLY A 186 9.95 12.65 23.08
CA GLY A 186 9.35 13.69 22.27
C GLY A 186 9.94 15.05 22.57
N ARG A 187 9.66 16.03 21.67
CA ARG A 187 9.99 17.43 21.92
C ARG A 187 8.93 18.04 22.82
N VAL A 188 9.34 18.57 23.96
CA VAL A 188 8.42 19.23 24.90
C VAL A 188 8.09 20.63 24.37
N PHE A 189 6.81 20.89 24.10
CA PHE A 189 6.31 22.22 23.74
C PHE A 189 5.60 22.93 24.90
N CYS A 190 5.12 22.15 25.88
CA CYS A 190 4.45 22.65 27.05
C CYS A 190 4.78 21.75 28.26
N GLU A 191 5.09 22.33 29.39
CA GLU A 191 5.34 21.56 30.61
C GLU A 191 4.02 21.12 31.24
N GLY A 192 3.96 19.87 31.67
CA GLY A 192 2.78 19.35 32.36
C GLY A 192 2.67 17.82 32.29
N LEU A 193 1.71 17.29 33.03
CA LEU A 193 1.34 15.88 33.02
C LEU A 193 -0.08 15.75 32.46
N GLY A 194 -0.25 15.00 31.36
CA GLY A 194 -1.53 14.67 30.79
C GLY A 194 -1.83 13.18 30.91
N TYR A 195 -3.08 12.85 31.26
CA TYR A 195 -3.57 11.48 31.25
C TYR A 195 -4.74 11.39 30.28
N GLY A 196 -4.68 10.45 29.33
CA GLY A 196 -5.74 10.26 28.38
C GLY A 196 -5.45 9.15 27.38
N ARG A 197 -6.40 8.94 26.47
CA ARG A 197 -6.22 8.02 25.34
C ARG A 197 -5.34 8.71 24.29
N ALA A 198 -4.21 8.10 23.96
CA ALA A 198 -3.41 8.56 22.83
C ALA A 198 -4.17 8.34 21.52
N VAL A 199 -4.32 9.39 20.73
CA VAL A 199 -4.89 9.34 19.39
C VAL A 199 -3.78 9.78 18.44
N LEU A 200 -3.38 8.89 17.52
CA LEU A 200 -2.54 9.29 16.41
C LEU A 200 -3.36 10.24 15.53
N HIS A 201 -2.88 11.47 15.44
CA HIS A 201 -3.40 12.41 14.45
C HIS A 201 -2.78 12.04 13.11
N ASP A 202 -3.31 10.99 12.47
CA ASP A 202 -2.96 10.62 11.10
C ASP A 202 -3.99 11.28 10.17
N PRO A 203 -3.60 12.27 9.38
CA PRO A 203 -4.49 12.94 8.45
C PRO A 203 -4.84 12.08 7.21
N VAL A 204 -4.61 10.75 7.27
CA VAL A 204 -5.05 9.87 6.21
C VAL A 204 -6.57 9.84 6.22
N VAL A 205 -7.16 10.66 5.37
CA VAL A 205 -8.56 10.54 5.02
C VAL A 205 -8.72 9.20 4.31
N PRO A 206 -9.42 8.21 4.88
CA PRO A 206 -9.64 6.96 4.19
C PRO A 206 -10.48 7.27 2.96
N ALA A 207 -9.86 7.29 1.78
CA ALA A 207 -10.59 7.37 0.53
C ALA A 207 -11.35 6.05 0.35
N ALA A 208 -12.54 5.97 0.93
CA ALA A 208 -13.38 4.77 0.92
C ALA A 208 -13.87 4.43 -0.50
N LYS A 209 -13.87 5.40 -1.42
CA LYS A 209 -14.27 5.23 -2.81
C LYS A 209 -13.47 6.21 -3.69
N PHE A 210 -12.62 5.68 -4.57
CA PHE A 210 -11.87 6.50 -5.53
C PHE A 210 -12.69 6.90 -6.75
N PHE A 211 -13.79 6.18 -7.04
CA PHE A 211 -14.66 6.44 -8.17
C PHE A 211 -16.10 6.64 -7.72
N ALA A 212 -16.71 7.67 -8.28
CA ALA A 212 -18.10 7.97 -8.09
C ALA A 212 -18.99 6.90 -8.73
N ALA A 213 -20.01 6.45 -7.99
CA ALA A 213 -21.08 5.63 -8.55
C ALA A 213 -22.04 6.50 -9.38
N ASP A 214 -22.24 7.76 -8.98
CA ASP A 214 -23.07 8.75 -9.65
C ASP A 214 -22.43 10.14 -9.56
N GLN A 215 -22.14 10.72 -10.71
CA GLN A 215 -21.46 12.01 -10.85
C GLN A 215 -22.25 13.18 -10.27
N VAL A 216 -23.59 13.14 -10.35
CA VAL A 216 -24.45 14.22 -9.83
C VAL A 216 -24.40 14.25 -8.31
N THR A 217 -24.54 13.09 -7.69
CA THR A 217 -24.44 12.95 -6.24
C THR A 217 -23.06 13.37 -5.71
N GLU A 218 -21.99 13.00 -6.40
CA GLU A 218 -20.63 13.37 -5.99
C GLU A 218 -20.35 14.87 -6.17
N SER A 219 -20.88 15.50 -7.22
CA SER A 219 -20.80 16.96 -7.39
C SER A 219 -21.52 17.70 -6.27
N HIS A 220 -22.64 17.18 -5.80
CA HIS A 220 -23.38 17.75 -4.66
C HIS A 220 -22.58 17.60 -3.36
N ARG A 221 -22.03 16.39 -3.10
CA ARG A 221 -21.17 16.13 -1.93
C ARG A 221 -19.94 17.03 -1.91
N LEU A 222 -19.27 17.22 -3.07
CA LEU A 222 -18.14 18.13 -3.18
C LEU A 222 -18.57 19.56 -2.81
N SER A 223 -19.70 20.04 -3.32
CA SER A 223 -20.18 21.38 -3.03
C SER A 223 -20.51 21.58 -1.54
N GLU A 224 -21.14 20.59 -0.91
CA GLU A 224 -21.43 20.60 0.52
C GLU A 224 -20.15 20.58 1.36
N GLY A 225 -19.20 19.67 1.04
CA GLY A 225 -17.93 19.57 1.74
C GLY A 225 -17.10 20.86 1.63
N MET A 226 -17.08 21.47 0.45
CA MET A 226 -16.43 22.77 0.25
C MET A 226 -17.07 23.90 1.07
N ALA A 227 -18.39 23.92 1.16
CA ALA A 227 -19.12 24.90 1.96
C ALA A 227 -18.83 24.70 3.46
N GLU A 228 -18.82 23.46 3.93
CA GLU A 228 -18.52 23.13 5.32
C GLU A 228 -17.07 23.46 5.68
N LEU A 229 -16.11 23.16 4.80
CA LEU A 229 -14.70 23.53 4.97
C LEU A 229 -14.54 25.04 5.14
N LYS A 230 -15.14 25.85 4.26
CA LYS A 230 -15.09 27.31 4.33
C LYS A 230 -15.68 27.80 5.63
N ALA A 231 -16.86 27.31 6.01
CA ALA A 231 -17.52 27.68 7.25
C ALA A 231 -16.72 27.26 8.49
N SER A 232 -16.00 26.16 8.44
CA SER A 232 -15.14 25.69 9.53
C SER A 232 -13.92 26.59 9.72
N ILE A 233 -13.24 26.96 8.62
CA ILE A 233 -12.11 27.87 8.64
C ILE A 233 -12.52 29.26 9.16
N ASP A 234 -13.65 29.81 8.65
CA ASP A 234 -14.15 31.11 9.08
C ASP A 234 -14.53 31.10 10.57
N ARG A 235 -15.11 30.01 11.08
CA ARG A 235 -15.37 29.85 12.52
C ARG A 235 -14.10 29.85 13.35
N MET A 236 -13.07 29.11 12.91
CA MET A 236 -11.78 29.07 13.62
C MET A 236 -11.11 30.45 13.67
N LEU A 237 -11.19 31.22 12.59
CA LEU A 237 -10.64 32.57 12.52
C LEU A 237 -11.46 33.58 13.32
N SER A 238 -12.75 33.31 13.56
CA SER A 238 -13.63 34.18 14.38
C SER A 238 -13.48 33.93 15.88
N LEU A 239 -12.85 32.85 16.33
CA LEU A 239 -12.52 32.63 17.74
C LEU A 239 -11.49 33.66 18.17
N ASP A 240 -11.75 34.35 19.31
CA ASP A 240 -10.95 35.46 19.81
C ASP A 240 -9.46 35.13 19.86
N GLY A 241 -8.63 36.06 19.39
CA GLY A 241 -7.19 35.94 19.20
C GLY A 241 -6.35 35.63 20.45
N ALA A 242 -6.96 35.39 21.59
CA ALA A 242 -6.29 34.94 22.81
C ALA A 242 -6.07 33.42 22.82
N ALA A 243 -6.78 32.66 21.98
CA ALA A 243 -6.70 31.19 21.90
C ALA A 243 -5.75 30.67 20.78
N LEU A 244 -5.53 31.50 19.76
CA LEU A 244 -4.61 31.20 18.67
C LEU A 244 -3.52 32.30 18.69
N GLY A 245 -2.26 31.92 18.89
CA GLY A 245 -1.13 32.87 18.73
C GLY A 245 -1.07 33.44 17.30
N GLU A 246 -0.23 34.49 17.08
CA GLU A 246 -0.12 35.14 15.75
C GLU A 246 0.24 34.16 14.61
N ASP A 247 1.23 33.30 14.79
CA ASP A 247 1.68 32.33 13.78
C ASP A 247 0.59 31.34 13.31
N PRO A 248 -0.22 30.71 14.19
CA PRO A 248 -1.32 29.84 13.76
C PRO A 248 -2.42 30.59 13.01
N ARG A 249 -2.65 31.86 13.32
CA ARG A 249 -3.65 32.68 12.64
C ARG A 249 -3.29 32.93 11.17
N ASP A 250 -2.02 33.30 10.91
CA ASP A 250 -1.50 33.54 9.56
C ASP A 250 -1.60 32.28 8.69
N VAL A 251 -1.32 31.12 9.28
CA VAL A 251 -1.51 29.83 8.61
C VAL A 251 -2.98 29.60 8.25
N MET A 252 -3.90 29.85 9.17
CA MET A 252 -5.33 29.68 8.92
C MET A 252 -5.89 30.67 7.89
N GLU A 253 -5.35 31.90 7.83
CA GLU A 253 -5.68 32.86 6.77
C GLU A 253 -5.20 32.38 5.40
N THR A 254 -4.05 31.73 5.33
CA THR A 254 -3.55 31.10 4.11
C THR A 254 -4.47 29.96 3.64
N TYR A 255 -4.91 29.10 4.56
CA TYR A 255 -5.91 28.06 4.24
C TYR A 255 -7.25 28.65 3.80
N ARG A 256 -7.66 29.76 4.39
CA ARG A 256 -8.87 30.49 3.96
C ARG A 256 -8.74 30.97 2.51
N LEU A 257 -7.63 31.58 2.15
CA LEU A 257 -7.38 32.03 0.77
C LEU A 257 -7.45 30.86 -0.20
N LEU A 258 -6.82 29.73 0.13
CA LEU A 258 -6.85 28.53 -0.70
C LEU A 258 -8.27 27.96 -0.82
N ALA A 259 -9.01 27.83 0.27
CA ALA A 259 -10.37 27.29 0.27
C ALA A 259 -11.35 28.14 -0.53
N HIS A 260 -11.11 29.45 -0.62
CA HIS A 260 -11.93 30.40 -1.38
C HIS A 260 -11.44 30.61 -2.83
N ASP A 261 -10.32 30.00 -3.24
CA ASP A 261 -9.80 30.12 -4.59
C ASP A 261 -10.71 29.38 -5.58
N PRO A 262 -11.28 30.08 -6.59
CA PRO A 262 -12.14 29.45 -7.60
C PRO A 262 -11.41 28.40 -8.43
N SER A 263 -10.11 28.61 -8.71
CA SER A 263 -9.33 27.68 -9.54
C SER A 263 -9.12 26.34 -8.89
N TRP A 264 -9.03 26.33 -7.55
CA TRP A 264 -8.96 25.08 -6.78
C TRP A 264 -10.30 24.33 -6.81
N ALA A 265 -11.41 25.04 -6.63
CA ALA A 265 -12.75 24.46 -6.72
C ALA A 265 -13.05 23.87 -8.12
N GLU A 266 -12.63 24.56 -9.19
CA GLU A 266 -12.77 24.09 -10.57
C GLU A 266 -11.99 22.79 -10.81
N LYS A 267 -10.73 22.69 -10.34
CA LYS A 267 -9.92 21.46 -10.46
C LYS A 267 -10.56 20.27 -9.73
N LEU A 268 -11.12 20.48 -8.54
CA LEU A 268 -11.84 19.43 -7.84
C LEU A 268 -13.10 18.99 -8.59
N GLN A 269 -13.84 19.94 -9.15
CA GLN A 269 -15.01 19.62 -9.99
C GLN A 269 -14.63 18.87 -11.27
N GLU A 270 -13.51 19.20 -11.90
CA GLU A 270 -12.99 18.45 -13.04
C GLU A 270 -12.63 17.00 -12.64
N GLY A 271 -12.05 16.81 -11.47
CA GLY A 271 -11.81 15.49 -10.89
C GLY A 271 -13.10 14.67 -10.76
N VAL A 272 -14.17 15.25 -10.21
CA VAL A 272 -15.48 14.59 -10.11
C VAL A 272 -16.07 14.31 -11.48
N LYS A 273 -15.96 15.24 -12.44
CA LYS A 273 -16.41 15.04 -13.83
C LYS A 273 -15.63 13.91 -14.53
N SER A 274 -14.38 13.67 -14.16
CA SER A 274 -13.59 12.55 -14.69
C SER A 274 -13.93 11.20 -14.02
N GLY A 275 -14.86 11.19 -13.07
CA GLY A 275 -15.34 9.97 -12.40
C GLY A 275 -14.68 9.68 -11.06
N LEU A 276 -13.95 10.63 -10.49
CA LEU A 276 -13.41 10.51 -9.13
C LEU A 276 -14.50 10.77 -8.09
N SER A 277 -14.41 10.15 -6.92
CA SER A 277 -15.25 10.44 -5.77
C SER A 277 -14.79 11.74 -5.09
N ALA A 278 -15.73 12.50 -4.57
CA ALA A 278 -15.50 13.72 -3.81
C ALA A 278 -15.07 13.42 -2.36
#